data_ded809550d48e0b951ac85d7507de2ef
#
_entry.id   ded809550d48e0b951ac85d7507de2ef
#
_cell.length_a   1.000
_cell.length_b   1.000
_cell.length_c   1.000
_cell.angle_alpha   90.00
_cell.angle_beta   90.00
_cell.angle_gamma   90.00
#
_symmetry.space_group_name_H-M   'P 1'
#
loop_
_entity.id
_entity.type
_entity.pdbx_description
1 polymer ?
#
loop_
_entity_poly.entity_id
_entity_poly.type
_entity_poly.pdbx_seq_one_letter_code
_entity_poly.pdbx_strand_id
1 'polypeptide(L)'
;SKAKHILLVVDSCFSGSLMRGGGEKRSVEKLTENTLKRLQKLKTRLVITSGGNEYVADGIGGSKNSVFAEPLIKALNNNNDVIRSGELFLQVRNYVVNNADQTPNSSLIHGTGHDGGEFLFFPNK
;
A
#
# COMPACT_ATOMS: atom_id res chain seq x y z
N SER A 1 0.02 -18.44 6.21
CA SER A 1 -0.62 -17.70 7.31
C SER A 1 -2.12 -17.94 7.35
N LYS A 2 -2.65 -17.99 8.54
CA LYS A 2 -4.09 -18.12 8.74
C LYS A 2 -4.82 -16.77 8.72
N ALA A 3 -4.08 -15.67 8.67
CA ALA A 3 -4.69 -14.35 8.62
C ALA A 3 -5.45 -14.17 7.32
N LYS A 4 -6.63 -13.58 7.42
CA LYS A 4 -7.47 -13.31 6.26
C LYS A 4 -6.93 -12.14 5.43
N HIS A 5 -6.41 -11.13 6.10
CA HIS A 5 -5.92 -9.92 5.46
C HIS A 5 -4.45 -9.73 5.77
N ILE A 6 -3.62 -9.69 4.74
CA ILE A 6 -2.20 -9.43 4.86
C ILE A 6 -1.81 -8.36 3.86
N LEU A 7 -1.13 -7.33 4.36
CA LEU A 7 -0.48 -6.32 3.55
C LEU A 7 0.99 -6.29 3.93
N LEU A 8 1.85 -6.51 2.95
CA LEU A 8 3.29 -6.34 3.11
C LEU A 8 3.66 -4.94 2.60
N VAL A 9 4.45 -4.24 3.38
CA VAL A 9 5.00 -2.95 2.98
C VAL A 9 6.51 -3.08 3.02
N VAL A 10 7.14 -2.94 1.87
CA VAL A 10 8.57 -3.20 1.73
C VAL A 10 9.26 -1.93 1.21
N ASP A 11 10.08 -1.33 2.06
CA ASP A 11 10.82 -0.13 1.70
C ASP A 11 12.16 -0.51 1.07
N SER A 12 12.06 -1.11 -0.09
CA SER A 12 13.23 -1.50 -0.87
C SER A 12 12.83 -1.72 -2.32
N CYS A 13 13.85 -1.87 -3.15
CA CYS A 13 13.66 -2.28 -4.52
C CYS A 13 13.30 -3.77 -4.52
N PHE A 14 12.06 -4.05 -4.77
CA PHE A 14 11.61 -5.42 -4.87
C PHE A 14 10.85 -5.62 -6.16
N SER A 15 11.49 -6.31 -7.09
CA SER A 15 10.84 -6.78 -8.30
C SER A 15 11.10 -8.27 -8.35
N GLY A 16 10.17 -9.05 -8.01
CA GLY A 16 10.45 -10.46 -7.94
C GLY A 16 9.25 -11.32 -8.12
N SER A 17 9.46 -12.59 -7.87
CA SER A 17 8.46 -13.62 -8.02
C SER A 17 7.27 -13.46 -7.08
N LEU A 18 7.38 -12.62 -6.06
CA LEU A 18 6.26 -12.34 -5.15
C LEU A 18 5.18 -11.50 -5.81
N MET A 19 5.56 -10.67 -6.77
CA MET A 19 4.63 -9.76 -7.41
C MET A 19 4.18 -10.32 -8.75
N ARG A 20 2.90 -10.25 -8.98
CA ARG A 20 2.35 -10.58 -10.27
C ARG A 20 2.31 -9.33 -11.11
N GLY A 21 2.86 -9.39 -12.34
CA GLY A 21 3.04 -8.24 -13.22
C GLY A 21 1.78 -7.42 -13.39
N GLY A 22 1.97 -6.14 -13.62
CA GLY A 22 0.89 -5.19 -13.74
C GLY A 22 0.32 -4.79 -12.39
N GLY A 23 0.02 -3.55 -12.22
CA GLY A 23 -0.58 -3.07 -10.99
C GLY A 23 -1.95 -3.64 -10.74
N GLU A 24 -2.34 -3.67 -9.49
CA GLU A 24 -3.69 -4.01 -9.10
C GLU A 24 -4.68 -2.99 -9.69
N LYS A 25 -5.78 -3.47 -10.23
CA LYS A 25 -6.85 -2.58 -10.65
C LYS A 25 -7.51 -1.96 -9.44
N ARG A 26 -7.63 -0.66 -9.45
CA ARG A 26 -8.30 0.07 -8.38
C ARG A 26 -9.76 0.24 -8.68
N SER A 27 -10.57 -0.10 -7.70
CA SER A 27 -11.97 0.24 -7.73
C SER A 27 -12.12 1.70 -7.27
N VAL A 28 -12.89 2.47 -8.03
CA VAL A 28 -13.31 3.80 -7.58
C VAL A 28 -14.61 3.74 -6.80
N GLU A 29 -14.97 2.56 -6.39
CA GLU A 29 -16.18 2.31 -5.63
C GLU A 29 -16.15 3.07 -4.31
N LYS A 30 -17.25 3.74 -4.01
CA LYS A 30 -17.37 4.47 -2.76
C LYS A 30 -17.37 3.51 -1.57
N LEU A 31 -16.68 3.88 -0.51
CA LEU A 31 -16.57 3.06 0.69
C LEU A 31 -17.85 3.21 1.54
N THR A 32 -18.89 2.50 1.14
CA THR A 32 -20.12 2.42 1.90
C THR A 32 -20.02 1.31 2.94
N GLU A 33 -21.00 1.25 3.84
CA GLU A 33 -21.04 0.18 4.82
C GLU A 33 -21.11 -1.20 4.16
N ASN A 34 -21.89 -1.33 3.09
CA ASN A 34 -22.00 -2.59 2.35
C ASN A 34 -20.68 -2.97 1.68
N THR A 35 -20.01 -2.00 1.08
CA THR A 35 -18.70 -2.22 0.47
C THR A 35 -17.69 -2.65 1.53
N LEU A 36 -17.70 -1.99 2.68
CA LEU A 36 -16.82 -2.32 3.80
C LEU A 36 -17.02 -3.75 4.27
N LYS A 37 -18.26 -4.16 4.45
CA LYS A 37 -18.59 -5.53 4.86
C LYS A 37 -18.12 -6.55 3.82
N ARG A 38 -18.32 -6.26 2.54
CA ARG A 38 -17.91 -7.13 1.45
C ARG A 38 -16.40 -7.30 1.43
N LEU A 39 -15.65 -6.20 1.52
CA LEU A 39 -14.20 -6.23 1.50
C LEU A 39 -13.62 -7.01 2.68
N GLN A 40 -14.24 -6.90 3.85
CA GLN A 40 -13.77 -7.61 5.03
C GLN A 40 -13.91 -9.13 4.89
N LYS A 41 -14.78 -9.61 4.05
CA LYS A 41 -14.97 -11.05 3.81
C LYS A 41 -13.99 -11.62 2.80
N LEU A 42 -13.39 -10.79 1.97
CA LEU A 42 -12.51 -11.24 0.90
C LEU A 42 -11.07 -11.37 1.40
N LYS A 43 -10.44 -12.46 0.99
CA LYS A 43 -9.05 -12.70 1.35
C LYS A 43 -8.14 -11.69 0.68
N THR A 44 -7.23 -11.09 1.46
CA THR A 44 -6.33 -10.05 0.98
C THR A 44 -4.88 -10.49 1.12
N ARG A 45 -4.14 -10.42 0.03
CA ARG A 45 -2.71 -10.72 -0.03
C ARG A 45 -2.05 -9.70 -0.95
N LEU A 46 -1.68 -8.57 -0.38
CA LEU A 46 -1.15 -7.44 -1.14
C LEU A 46 0.24 -7.08 -0.68
N VAL A 47 1.01 -6.49 -1.59
CA VAL A 47 2.34 -5.97 -1.29
C VAL A 47 2.47 -4.57 -1.89
N ILE A 48 3.05 -3.66 -1.13
CA ILE A 48 3.45 -2.33 -1.60
C ILE A 48 4.95 -2.24 -1.45
N THR A 49 5.63 -1.81 -2.51
CA THR A 49 7.07 -1.63 -2.50
C THR A 49 7.44 -0.20 -2.83
N SER A 50 8.57 0.25 -2.34
CA SER A 50 9.02 1.63 -2.58
C SER A 50 9.45 1.89 -4.02
N GLY A 51 9.78 0.86 -4.78
CA GLY A 51 10.11 0.99 -6.19
C GLY A 51 11.46 1.63 -6.49
N GLY A 52 12.32 1.77 -5.49
CA GLY A 52 13.65 2.29 -5.71
C GLY A 52 14.52 1.33 -6.49
N ASN A 53 15.67 1.81 -6.95
CA ASN A 53 16.69 0.98 -7.52
C ASN A 53 17.52 0.33 -6.41
N GLU A 54 18.80 0.13 -6.61
CA GLU A 54 19.65 -0.55 -5.64
C GLU A 54 19.74 0.18 -4.31
N TYR A 55 19.49 1.47 -4.30
CA TYR A 55 19.34 2.20 -3.05
C TYR A 55 18.12 3.11 -3.12
N VAL A 56 17.47 3.27 -1.99
CA VAL A 56 16.30 4.13 -1.85
C VAL A 56 16.77 5.49 -1.38
N ALA A 57 16.20 6.56 -1.96
CA ALA A 57 16.53 7.90 -1.53
C ALA A 57 16.19 8.07 -0.04
N ASP A 58 17.14 8.57 0.73
CA ASP A 58 16.92 8.89 2.13
C ASP A 58 16.00 10.11 2.25
N GLY A 59 15.54 10.36 3.45
CA GLY A 59 14.54 11.38 3.71
C GLY A 59 14.81 12.73 3.06
N ILE A 60 13.75 13.43 2.73
CA ILE A 60 13.77 14.74 2.10
C ILE A 60 13.55 15.81 3.15
N GLY A 61 14.26 16.93 3.04
CA GLY A 61 14.07 18.06 3.92
C GLY A 61 14.48 17.80 5.38
N GLY A 62 15.45 16.92 5.60
CA GLY A 62 15.93 16.59 6.93
C GLY A 62 15.09 15.53 7.65
N SER A 63 14.15 14.91 6.97
CA SER A 63 13.37 13.83 7.55
C SER A 63 14.25 12.64 7.88
N LYS A 64 13.96 11.96 9.00
CA LYS A 64 14.65 10.74 9.39
C LYS A 64 14.10 9.51 8.68
N ASN A 65 12.96 9.63 8.06
CA ASN A 65 12.31 8.54 7.33
C ASN A 65 12.70 8.60 5.86
N SER A 66 12.61 7.48 5.19
CA SER A 66 12.79 7.44 3.75
C SER A 66 11.68 8.24 3.06
N VAL A 67 11.91 8.60 1.81
CA VAL A 67 10.90 9.29 0.99
C VAL A 67 9.63 8.47 0.82
N PHE A 68 9.72 7.17 0.98
CA PHE A 68 8.58 6.26 0.92
C PHE A 68 7.89 6.13 2.28
N ALA A 69 8.65 5.97 3.34
CA ALA A 69 8.10 5.80 4.69
C ALA A 69 7.42 7.07 5.20
N GLU A 70 7.94 8.23 4.85
CA GLU A 70 7.41 9.51 5.32
C GLU A 70 5.92 9.71 5.00
N PRO A 71 5.49 9.61 3.73
CA PRO A 71 4.07 9.79 3.43
C PRO A 71 3.20 8.67 3.99
N LEU A 72 3.74 7.46 4.10
CA LEU A 72 3.01 6.34 4.68
C LEU A 72 2.66 6.60 6.14
N ILE A 73 3.65 6.98 6.93
CA ILE A 73 3.47 7.27 8.35
C ILE A 73 2.50 8.45 8.52
N LYS A 74 2.70 9.48 7.73
CA LYS A 74 1.87 10.69 7.80
C LYS A 74 0.42 10.39 7.46
N ALA A 75 0.17 9.60 6.42
CA ALA A 75 -1.19 9.25 6.03
C ALA A 75 -1.89 8.44 7.13
N LEU A 76 -1.18 7.50 7.75
CA LEU A 76 -1.76 6.69 8.81
C LEU A 76 -2.00 7.48 10.09
N ASN A 77 -1.11 8.43 10.42
CA ASN A 77 -1.26 9.26 11.63
C ASN A 77 -2.40 10.28 11.51
N ASN A 78 -2.66 10.76 10.31
CA ASN A 78 -3.67 11.79 10.07
C ASN A 78 -5.01 11.22 9.63
N ASN A 79 -5.18 9.92 9.73
CA ASN A 79 -6.39 9.26 9.28
C ASN A 79 -7.54 9.47 10.26
N ASN A 80 -8.61 10.10 9.81
CA ASN A 80 -9.82 10.32 10.59
C ASN A 80 -10.97 9.39 10.18
N ASP A 81 -10.77 8.59 9.15
CA ASP A 81 -11.77 7.68 8.60
C ASP A 81 -11.10 6.41 8.13
N VAL A 82 -11.88 5.42 7.71
CA VAL A 82 -11.32 4.18 7.18
C VAL A 82 -10.60 4.45 5.87
N ILE A 83 -9.36 3.98 5.78
CA ILE A 83 -8.57 4.06 4.54
C ILE A 83 -8.36 2.66 3.98
N ARG A 84 -8.63 2.49 2.69
CA ARG A 84 -8.30 1.27 1.97
C ARG A 84 -6.83 1.29 1.56
N SER A 85 -6.21 0.11 1.51
CA SER A 85 -4.81 -0.01 1.06
C SER A 85 -4.58 0.65 -0.30
N GLY A 86 -5.55 0.58 -1.20
CA GLY A 86 -5.44 1.24 -2.50
C GLY A 86 -5.35 2.76 -2.42
N GLU A 87 -6.15 3.37 -1.55
CA GLU A 87 -6.10 4.82 -1.33
C GLU A 87 -4.78 5.23 -0.68
N LEU A 88 -4.35 4.48 0.31
CA LEU A 88 -3.06 4.71 0.97
C LEU A 88 -1.93 4.64 -0.04
N PHE A 89 -1.93 3.62 -0.89
CA PHE A 89 -0.92 3.46 -1.91
C PHE A 89 -0.86 4.67 -2.84
N LEU A 90 -2.01 5.16 -3.30
CA LEU A 90 -2.03 6.32 -4.21
C LEU A 90 -1.45 7.57 -3.57
N GLN A 91 -1.75 7.83 -2.31
CA GLN A 91 -1.19 8.96 -1.58
C GLN A 91 0.33 8.85 -1.49
N VAL A 92 0.83 7.67 -1.10
CA VAL A 92 2.26 7.42 -0.98
C VAL A 92 2.95 7.55 -2.34
N ARG A 93 2.38 6.94 -3.36
CA ARG A 93 2.94 6.98 -4.71
C ARG A 93 3.06 8.41 -5.24
N ASN A 94 2.02 9.19 -5.09
CA ASN A 94 2.03 10.57 -5.58
C ASN A 94 3.12 11.40 -4.89
N TYR A 95 3.28 11.24 -3.59
CA TYR A 95 4.34 11.93 -2.86
C TYR A 95 5.72 11.50 -3.35
N VAL A 96 5.95 10.18 -3.45
CA VAL A 96 7.26 9.65 -3.83
C VAL A 96 7.64 10.05 -5.25
N VAL A 97 6.72 9.92 -6.20
CA VAL A 97 6.97 10.27 -7.61
C VAL A 97 7.33 11.76 -7.74
N ASN A 98 6.72 12.62 -6.93
CA ASN A 98 6.98 14.06 -6.97
C ASN A 98 8.25 14.47 -6.23
N ASN A 99 8.83 13.62 -5.41
CA ASN A 99 9.94 13.97 -4.54
C ASN A 99 11.19 13.12 -4.72
N ALA A 100 11.13 12.08 -5.53
CA ALA A 100 12.29 11.19 -5.76
C ALA A 100 12.18 10.54 -7.12
N ASP A 101 13.30 9.99 -7.58
CA ASP A 101 13.36 9.28 -8.86
C ASP A 101 13.09 7.79 -8.64
N GLN A 102 11.92 7.50 -8.12
CA GLN A 102 11.45 6.13 -7.92
C GLN A 102 9.93 6.10 -7.99
N THR A 103 9.38 4.95 -8.32
CA THR A 103 7.94 4.77 -8.47
C THR A 103 7.49 3.59 -7.63
N PRO A 104 6.80 3.83 -6.51
CA PRO A 104 6.23 2.74 -5.72
C PRO A 104 5.27 1.88 -6.53
N ASN A 105 5.19 0.63 -6.18
CA ASN A 105 4.32 -0.31 -6.85
C ASN A 105 3.46 -1.08 -5.84
N SER A 106 2.29 -1.47 -6.29
CA SER A 106 1.36 -2.26 -5.49
C SER A 106 0.87 -3.43 -6.32
N SER A 107 0.84 -4.61 -5.73
CA SER A 107 0.42 -5.81 -6.44
C SER A 107 -0.13 -6.83 -5.47
N LEU A 108 -0.82 -7.83 -6.00
CA LEU A 108 -1.16 -9.00 -5.19
C LEU A 108 0.08 -9.88 -5.03
N ILE A 109 0.12 -10.64 -3.95
CA ILE A 109 1.21 -11.57 -3.72
C ILE A 109 0.89 -12.88 -4.42
N HIS A 110 1.74 -13.25 -5.36
CA HIS A 110 1.54 -14.44 -6.20
C HIS A 110 1.43 -15.71 -5.36
N GLY A 111 0.47 -16.57 -5.70
CA GLY A 111 0.36 -17.90 -5.09
C GLY A 111 -0.18 -17.95 -3.67
N THR A 112 -0.75 -16.86 -3.16
CA THR A 112 -1.20 -16.80 -1.75
C THR A 112 -2.71 -16.79 -1.57
N GLY A 113 -3.45 -16.85 -2.67
CA GLY A 113 -4.90 -16.93 -2.61
C GLY A 113 -5.61 -15.59 -2.43
N HIS A 114 -4.99 -14.50 -2.88
CA HIS A 114 -5.68 -13.20 -2.89
C HIS A 114 -7.02 -13.33 -3.63
N ASP A 115 -8.07 -12.80 -3.05
CA ASP A 115 -9.43 -12.94 -3.58
C ASP A 115 -10.14 -11.59 -3.71
N GLY A 116 -9.39 -10.58 -4.14
CA GLY A 116 -9.94 -9.25 -4.43
C GLY A 116 -10.23 -8.38 -3.23
N GLY A 117 -9.78 -8.76 -2.04
CA GLY A 117 -9.97 -7.95 -0.85
C GLY A 117 -9.01 -6.76 -0.82
N GLU A 118 -9.24 -5.88 0.12
CA GLU A 118 -8.34 -4.79 0.43
C GLU A 118 -8.00 -4.81 1.91
N PHE A 119 -6.81 -4.34 2.25
CA PHE A 119 -6.46 -4.14 3.65
C PHE A 119 -7.05 -2.81 4.10
N LEU A 120 -7.73 -2.82 5.23
CA LEU A 120 -8.43 -1.65 5.73
C LEU A 120 -7.76 -1.14 6.99
N PHE A 121 -7.55 0.17 7.05
CA PHE A 121 -7.00 0.84 8.21
C PHE A 121 -8.10 1.64 8.87
N PHE A 122 -8.44 1.27 10.09
CA PHE A 122 -9.48 1.97 10.86
C PHE A 122 -8.84 3.06 11.70
N PRO A 123 -9.51 4.21 11.87
CA PRO A 123 -8.94 5.29 12.68
C PRO A 123 -8.81 4.84 14.14
N ASN A 124 -7.73 5.31 14.74
CA ASN A 124 -7.48 5.08 16.17
C ASN A 124 -8.23 6.14 16.95
N LYS A 125 -9.21 5.72 17.69
CA LYS A 125 -10.03 6.63 18.51
C LYS A 125 -9.66 6.57 19.97
#